data_25ee94490db91f9fdee65b743f0ac206
#
_entry.id   25ee94490db91f9fdee65b743f0ac206
#
_cell.length_a   1.000
_cell.length_b   1.000
_cell.length_c   1.000
_cell.angle_alpha   90.00
_cell.angle_beta   90.00
_cell.angle_gamma   90.00
#
_symmetry.space_group_name_H-M   'P 1'
#
loop_
_entity.id
_entity.type
_entity.pdbx_description
1 polymer ?
#
loop_
_entity_poly.entity_id
_entity_poly.type
_entity_poly.pdbx_seq_one_letter_code
_entity_poly.pdbx_strand_id
1 'polypeptide(L)'
;MNSEHQIIRRKTRKIFVGDVPVGGDSPITVQSMTNTLTNDVESTSDQIKQLSDAGADIVRVSVPDQEAADAFRKIKKRSPVPLVADIHFDYTMALEAIKGKADCIRINPGNIGKEEKIREVIAAAKDTNTPIRVGINAGSLERKLQVKYGEPNSDALVESAMNHINILKKYNFEDFKLSIKASDVHLTIESYKKISKLIDQPLHLGITEAGGFRSGTVKSAMGLGSL
;
A
#
# COMPACT_ATOMS: atom_id res chain seq x y z
N MET A 1 -13.28 -23.34 32.13
CA MET A 1 -13.04 -23.75 30.72
C MET A 1 -12.69 -22.52 29.94
N ASN A 2 -11.41 -22.23 29.75
CA ASN A 2 -10.96 -21.12 28.91
C ASN A 2 -11.05 -21.59 27.47
N SER A 3 -12.11 -21.23 26.75
CA SER A 3 -12.09 -21.28 25.30
C SER A 3 -11.19 -20.12 24.84
N GLU A 4 -9.91 -20.37 24.69
CA GLU A 4 -9.04 -19.48 23.93
C GLU A 4 -9.66 -19.34 22.54
N HIS A 5 -10.22 -18.18 22.25
CA HIS A 5 -10.67 -17.86 20.90
C HIS A 5 -9.42 -17.74 20.03
N GLN A 6 -9.00 -18.88 19.46
CA GLN A 6 -7.87 -18.91 18.55
C GLN A 6 -8.23 -18.12 17.28
N ILE A 7 -7.59 -16.98 17.09
CA ILE A 7 -7.74 -16.18 15.88
C ILE A 7 -7.09 -16.95 14.72
N ILE A 8 -7.91 -17.50 13.84
CA ILE A 8 -7.44 -18.21 12.64
C ILE A 8 -7.20 -17.18 11.54
N ARG A 9 -5.93 -16.89 11.26
CA ARG A 9 -5.55 -16.00 10.16
C ARG A 9 -5.70 -16.70 8.80
N ARG A 10 -6.13 -15.95 7.79
CA ARG A 10 -6.15 -16.40 6.40
C ARG A 10 -4.74 -16.77 5.94
N LYS A 11 -4.59 -17.89 5.26
CA LYS A 11 -3.34 -18.26 4.59
C LYS A 11 -3.08 -17.29 3.43
N THR A 12 -1.90 -16.73 3.39
CA THR A 12 -1.46 -15.83 2.32
C THR A 12 -0.07 -16.20 1.84
N ARG A 13 0.31 -15.71 0.68
CA ARG A 13 1.71 -15.66 0.26
C ARG A 13 2.52 -14.80 1.23
N LYS A 14 3.80 -15.03 1.28
CA LYS A 14 4.76 -14.19 1.99
C LYS A 14 5.54 -13.38 0.96
N ILE A 15 5.61 -12.08 1.16
CA ILE A 15 6.47 -11.16 0.40
C ILE A 15 7.42 -10.45 1.35
N PHE A 16 8.43 -9.77 0.85
CA PHE A 16 9.36 -9.00 1.65
C PHE A 16 9.36 -7.53 1.24
N VAL A 17 9.37 -6.63 2.22
CA VAL A 17 9.62 -5.21 2.03
C VAL A 17 10.95 -4.90 2.67
N GLY A 18 12.01 -4.81 1.87
CA GLY A 18 13.37 -4.90 2.39
C GLY A 18 13.59 -6.26 3.05
N ASP A 19 13.95 -6.24 4.33
CA ASP A 19 14.11 -7.42 5.17
C ASP A 19 12.87 -7.78 6.00
N VAL A 20 11.82 -6.97 5.95
CA VAL A 20 10.57 -7.17 6.71
C VAL A 20 9.62 -8.11 5.95
N PRO A 21 9.32 -9.30 6.49
CA PRO A 21 8.37 -10.23 5.89
C PRO A 21 6.93 -9.77 6.11
N VAL A 22 6.09 -9.87 5.08
CA VAL A 22 4.67 -9.49 5.10
C VAL A 22 3.83 -10.64 4.57
N GLY A 23 2.82 -11.05 5.31
CA GLY A 23 1.96 -12.18 4.97
C GLY A 23 2.53 -13.54 5.40
N GLY A 24 1.91 -14.62 4.94
CA GLY A 24 2.22 -15.96 5.39
C GLY A 24 1.95 -16.12 6.89
N ASP A 25 2.89 -16.72 7.56
CA ASP A 25 2.95 -16.95 9.02
C ASP A 25 3.68 -15.83 9.77
N SER A 26 4.12 -14.78 9.06
CA SER A 26 4.87 -13.66 9.66
C SER A 26 3.99 -12.86 10.64
N PRO A 27 4.60 -12.18 11.63
CA PRO A 27 3.88 -11.23 12.47
C PRO A 27 3.18 -10.15 11.63
N ILE A 28 2.13 -9.54 12.20
CA ILE A 28 1.51 -8.36 11.58
C ILE A 28 2.48 -7.20 11.69
N THR A 29 2.79 -6.58 10.54
CA THR A 29 3.69 -5.44 10.47
C THR A 29 2.94 -4.12 10.57
N VAL A 30 3.54 -3.14 11.23
CA VAL A 30 3.01 -1.78 11.37
C VAL A 30 3.69 -0.88 10.35
N GLN A 31 2.91 -0.25 9.49
CA GLN A 31 3.40 0.74 8.54
C GLN A 31 2.83 2.12 8.84
N SER A 32 3.72 3.12 8.94
CA SER A 32 3.36 4.52 9.04
C SER A 32 3.74 5.30 7.78
N MET A 33 3.52 6.60 7.78
CA MET A 33 3.82 7.49 6.66
C MET A 33 4.33 8.83 7.17
N THR A 34 5.34 9.40 6.50
CA THR A 34 5.78 10.77 6.75
C THR A 34 4.75 11.79 6.24
N ASN A 35 4.72 12.94 6.88
CA ASN A 35 3.92 14.10 6.47
C ASN A 35 4.78 15.36 6.21
N THR A 36 6.10 15.18 6.23
CA THR A 36 7.08 16.19 5.81
C THR A 36 7.15 16.29 4.30
N LEU A 37 7.65 17.39 3.78
CA LEU A 37 8.02 17.49 2.36
C LEU A 37 9.23 16.59 2.10
N THR A 38 9.13 15.70 1.13
CA THR A 38 10.20 14.71 0.87
C THR A 38 11.51 15.36 0.43
N ASN A 39 11.47 16.52 -0.24
CA ASN A 39 12.67 17.27 -0.62
C ASN A 39 13.42 17.86 0.59
N ASP A 40 12.76 18.00 1.74
CA ASP A 40 13.44 18.26 3.01
C ASP A 40 13.96 16.93 3.61
N VAL A 41 15.18 16.58 3.20
CA VAL A 41 15.83 15.32 3.56
C VAL A 41 16.02 15.18 5.07
N GLU A 42 16.39 16.25 5.76
CA GLU A 42 16.67 16.21 7.20
C GLU A 42 15.38 15.99 7.99
N SER A 43 14.37 16.85 7.79
CA SER A 43 13.07 16.71 8.49
C SER A 43 12.41 15.37 8.20
N THR A 44 12.51 14.87 6.97
CA THR A 44 11.91 13.57 6.60
C THR A 44 12.68 12.41 7.22
N SER A 45 14.02 12.46 7.27
CA SER A 45 14.83 11.43 7.92
C SER A 45 14.58 11.39 9.43
N ASP A 46 14.48 12.53 10.07
CA ASP A 46 14.17 12.64 11.50
C ASP A 46 12.78 12.08 11.81
N GLN A 47 11.79 12.39 10.99
CA GLN A 47 10.44 11.84 11.16
C GLN A 47 10.40 10.33 10.97
N ILE A 48 11.14 9.77 9.99
CA ILE A 48 11.26 8.33 9.82
C ILE A 48 11.85 7.67 11.07
N LYS A 49 12.90 8.29 11.64
CA LYS A 49 13.49 7.80 12.88
C LYS A 49 12.49 7.81 14.03
N GLN A 50 11.74 8.91 14.22
CA GLN A 50 10.69 8.99 15.24
C GLN A 50 9.61 7.93 15.05
N LEU A 51 9.18 7.67 13.81
CA LEU A 51 8.19 6.64 13.50
C LEU A 51 8.74 5.22 13.80
N SER A 52 10.00 4.96 13.47
CA SER A 52 10.68 3.71 13.79
C SER A 52 10.81 3.51 15.30
N ASP A 53 11.24 4.54 16.03
CA ASP A 53 11.36 4.51 17.50
C ASP A 53 9.98 4.30 18.17
N ALA A 54 8.89 4.72 17.51
CA ALA A 54 7.51 4.48 17.94
C ALA A 54 6.96 3.09 17.56
N GLY A 55 7.75 2.24 16.89
CA GLY A 55 7.40 0.87 16.55
C GLY A 55 6.88 0.66 15.13
N ALA A 56 7.12 1.58 14.20
CA ALA A 56 6.83 1.32 12.79
C ALA A 56 7.91 0.41 12.19
N ASP A 57 7.49 -0.74 11.62
CA ASP A 57 8.37 -1.68 10.93
C ASP A 57 8.73 -1.19 9.51
N ILE A 58 7.84 -0.42 8.90
CA ILE A 58 7.94 0.09 7.53
C ILE A 58 7.45 1.53 7.49
N VAL A 59 8.12 2.40 6.74
CA VAL A 59 7.66 3.77 6.55
C VAL A 59 7.43 4.08 5.08
N ARG A 60 6.32 4.77 4.78
CA ARG A 60 5.98 5.23 3.44
C ARG A 60 6.34 6.71 3.29
N VAL A 61 6.94 7.05 2.15
CA VAL A 61 7.38 8.40 1.80
C VAL A 61 6.79 8.76 0.42
N SER A 62 6.21 9.95 0.29
CA SER A 62 5.65 10.41 -0.99
C SER A 62 6.75 10.79 -1.98
N VAL A 63 6.59 10.40 -3.25
CA VAL A 63 7.53 10.75 -4.33
C VAL A 63 6.73 11.34 -5.51
N PRO A 64 6.33 12.62 -5.40
CA PRO A 64 5.47 13.25 -6.40
C PRO A 64 6.20 13.69 -7.66
N ASP A 65 7.50 14.00 -7.56
CA ASP A 65 8.31 14.61 -8.62
C ASP A 65 9.78 14.18 -8.55
N GLN A 66 10.59 14.67 -9.49
CA GLN A 66 12.02 14.31 -9.60
C GLN A 66 12.85 14.80 -8.40
N GLU A 67 12.54 15.97 -7.86
CA GLU A 67 13.25 16.50 -6.68
C GLU A 67 13.03 15.59 -5.46
N ALA A 68 11.79 15.15 -5.27
CA ALA A 68 11.44 14.18 -4.23
C ALA A 68 12.10 12.81 -4.47
N ALA A 69 12.22 12.35 -5.72
CA ALA A 69 12.91 11.10 -6.04
C ALA A 69 14.41 11.16 -5.72
N ASP A 70 15.06 12.29 -5.98
CA ASP A 70 16.47 12.51 -5.65
C ASP A 70 16.69 12.62 -4.14
N ALA A 71 15.76 13.26 -3.44
CA ALA A 71 15.75 13.33 -1.98
C ALA A 71 15.50 11.94 -1.37
N PHE A 72 14.57 11.17 -1.92
CA PHE A 72 14.26 9.80 -1.47
C PHE A 72 15.51 8.90 -1.46
N ARG A 73 16.38 9.01 -2.47
CA ARG A 73 17.65 8.26 -2.52
C ARG A 73 18.58 8.58 -1.34
N LYS A 74 18.59 9.83 -0.88
CA LYS A 74 19.39 10.27 0.27
C LYS A 74 18.75 9.78 1.58
N ILE A 75 17.43 9.93 1.69
CA ILE A 75 16.64 9.47 2.84
C ILE A 75 16.78 7.96 3.00
N LYS A 76 16.67 7.19 1.91
CA LYS A 76 16.79 5.72 1.92
C LYS A 76 18.10 5.22 2.53
N LYS A 77 19.21 5.94 2.28
CA LYS A 77 20.53 5.58 2.86
C LYS A 77 20.61 5.79 4.36
N ARG A 78 19.75 6.63 4.94
CA ARG A 78 19.74 7.00 6.36
C ARG A 78 18.65 6.29 7.15
N SER A 79 17.70 5.69 6.45
CA SER A 79 16.52 5.08 7.08
C SER A 79 16.89 3.83 7.89
N PRO A 80 16.45 3.74 9.16
CA PRO A 80 16.62 2.55 9.98
C PRO A 80 15.63 1.44 9.64
N VAL A 81 14.61 1.73 8.83
CA VAL A 81 13.54 0.78 8.43
C VAL A 81 13.32 0.81 6.92
N PRO A 82 12.76 -0.26 6.33
CA PRO A 82 12.38 -0.28 4.93
C PRO A 82 11.45 0.87 4.53
N LEU A 83 11.67 1.41 3.32
CA LEU A 83 10.89 2.53 2.78
C LEU A 83 10.03 2.11 1.60
N VAL A 84 8.76 2.52 1.66
CA VAL A 84 7.81 2.42 0.55
C VAL A 84 7.72 3.77 -0.16
N ALA A 85 8.08 3.83 -1.44
CA ALA A 85 7.85 5.02 -2.26
C ALA A 85 6.40 5.08 -2.72
N ASP A 86 5.72 6.19 -2.41
CA ASP A 86 4.30 6.40 -2.75
C ASP A 86 4.18 7.23 -4.03
N ILE A 87 3.77 6.60 -5.10
CA ILE A 87 3.65 7.17 -6.44
C ILE A 87 2.17 7.41 -6.75
N HIS A 88 1.81 8.67 -7.03
CA HIS A 88 0.41 9.02 -7.23
C HIS A 88 -0.03 8.99 -8.70
N PHE A 89 0.75 9.60 -9.62
CA PHE A 89 0.32 9.81 -11.00
C PHE A 89 1.39 9.50 -12.04
N ASP A 90 2.64 9.84 -11.79
CA ASP A 90 3.71 9.72 -12.78
C ASP A 90 4.48 8.40 -12.62
N TYR A 91 4.34 7.52 -13.62
CA TYR A 91 5.02 6.22 -13.62
C TYR A 91 6.56 6.35 -13.66
N THR A 92 7.08 7.46 -14.20
CA THR A 92 8.53 7.69 -14.23
C THR A 92 9.10 7.84 -12.83
N MET A 93 8.31 8.37 -11.89
CA MET A 93 8.69 8.44 -10.48
C MET A 93 8.76 7.04 -9.85
N ALA A 94 7.92 6.10 -10.29
CA ALA A 94 8.04 4.71 -9.86
C ALA A 94 9.37 4.11 -10.32
N LEU A 95 9.77 4.35 -11.57
CA LEU A 95 11.06 3.91 -12.11
C LEU A 95 12.24 4.55 -11.36
N GLU A 96 12.17 5.85 -11.07
CA GLU A 96 13.20 6.55 -10.31
C GLU A 96 13.30 6.07 -8.85
N ALA A 97 12.16 5.77 -8.20
CA ALA A 97 12.14 5.20 -6.86
C ALA A 97 12.75 3.79 -6.83
N ILE A 98 12.45 2.94 -7.82
CA ILE A 98 13.06 1.61 -7.98
C ILE A 98 14.58 1.73 -8.17
N LYS A 99 15.06 2.61 -9.07
CA LYS A 99 16.48 2.92 -9.23
C LYS A 99 17.10 3.45 -7.93
N GLY A 100 16.32 4.18 -7.14
CA GLY A 100 16.68 4.68 -5.82
C GLY A 100 16.68 3.61 -4.71
N LYS A 101 16.44 2.34 -5.06
CA LYS A 101 16.39 1.19 -4.14
C LYS A 101 15.27 1.28 -3.10
N ALA A 102 14.08 1.74 -3.53
CA ALA A 102 12.88 1.61 -2.70
C ALA A 102 12.63 0.13 -2.36
N ASP A 103 12.31 -0.16 -1.10
CA ASP A 103 12.03 -1.52 -0.67
C ASP A 103 10.64 -2.01 -1.09
N CYS A 104 9.78 -1.10 -1.50
CA CYS A 104 8.48 -1.36 -2.11
C CYS A 104 8.02 -0.08 -2.79
N ILE A 105 7.29 -0.17 -3.87
CA ILE A 105 6.57 0.97 -4.43
C ILE A 105 5.08 0.83 -4.18
N ARG A 106 4.40 1.93 -3.90
CA ARG A 106 2.94 1.98 -3.87
C ARG A 106 2.44 2.71 -5.09
N ILE A 107 1.59 2.07 -5.83
CA ILE A 107 0.90 2.65 -6.99
C ILE A 107 -0.60 2.42 -6.90
N ASN A 108 -1.36 3.30 -7.54
CA ASN A 108 -2.71 3.02 -7.98
C ASN A 108 -2.67 2.91 -9.50
N PRO A 109 -2.74 1.69 -10.08
CA PRO A 109 -2.61 1.51 -11.52
C PRO A 109 -3.61 2.34 -12.33
N GLY A 110 -4.81 2.60 -11.76
CA GLY A 110 -5.82 3.48 -12.38
C GLY A 110 -5.36 4.93 -12.58
N ASN A 111 -4.41 5.41 -11.76
CA ASN A 111 -3.89 6.77 -11.83
C ASN A 111 -2.58 6.86 -12.65
N ILE A 112 -1.87 5.75 -12.82
CA ILE A 112 -0.58 5.71 -13.55
C ILE A 112 -0.77 5.90 -15.06
N GLY A 113 -1.92 5.52 -15.59
CA GLY A 113 -2.29 5.73 -16.98
C GLY A 113 -2.42 4.42 -17.77
N LYS A 114 -1.93 4.43 -19.03
CA LYS A 114 -2.10 3.29 -19.94
C LYS A 114 -1.32 2.05 -19.49
N GLU A 115 -1.77 0.87 -19.91
CA GLU A 115 -1.20 -0.42 -19.54
C GLU A 115 0.29 -0.54 -19.88
N GLU A 116 0.75 0.11 -20.95
CA GLU A 116 2.17 0.10 -21.34
C GLU A 116 3.06 0.69 -20.25
N LYS A 117 2.63 1.78 -19.61
CA LYS A 117 3.35 2.41 -18.49
C LYS A 117 3.41 1.50 -17.25
N ILE A 118 2.30 0.82 -16.97
CA ILE A 118 2.24 -0.16 -15.86
C ILE A 118 3.20 -1.33 -16.16
N ARG A 119 3.27 -1.79 -17.41
CA ARG A 119 4.19 -2.83 -17.83
C ARG A 119 5.66 -2.44 -17.61
N GLU A 120 6.05 -1.20 -17.92
CA GLU A 120 7.41 -0.70 -17.66
C GLU A 120 7.75 -0.73 -16.17
N VAL A 121 6.81 -0.28 -15.33
CA VAL A 121 6.98 -0.33 -13.87
C VAL A 121 7.12 -1.78 -13.37
N ILE A 122 6.28 -2.69 -13.87
CA ILE A 122 6.35 -4.12 -13.52
C ILE A 122 7.68 -4.73 -13.95
N ALA A 123 8.16 -4.41 -15.15
CA ALA A 123 9.45 -4.90 -15.64
C ALA A 123 10.60 -4.45 -14.73
N ALA A 124 10.67 -3.15 -14.42
CA ALA A 124 11.67 -2.60 -13.51
C ALA A 124 11.59 -3.21 -12.10
N ALA A 125 10.38 -3.43 -11.58
CA ALA A 125 10.15 -4.05 -10.28
C ALA A 125 10.64 -5.50 -10.25
N LYS A 126 10.43 -6.27 -11.34
CA LYS A 126 10.95 -7.64 -11.49
C LYS A 126 12.47 -7.68 -11.50
N ASP A 127 13.10 -6.82 -12.30
CA ASP A 127 14.56 -6.78 -12.46
C ASP A 127 15.29 -6.50 -11.15
N THR A 128 14.61 -5.83 -10.22
CA THR A 128 15.18 -5.44 -8.91
C THR A 128 14.58 -6.21 -7.72
N ASN A 129 13.65 -7.14 -7.96
CA ASN A 129 12.86 -7.82 -6.92
C ASN A 129 12.17 -6.83 -5.96
N THR A 130 11.68 -5.70 -6.47
CA THR A 130 10.97 -4.70 -5.69
C THR A 130 9.48 -5.03 -5.65
N PRO A 131 8.87 -5.35 -4.50
CA PRO A 131 7.45 -5.64 -4.42
C PRO A 131 6.60 -4.39 -4.69
N ILE A 132 5.38 -4.62 -5.16
CA ILE A 132 4.41 -3.56 -5.44
C ILE A 132 3.28 -3.61 -4.43
N ARG A 133 2.88 -2.47 -3.86
CA ARG A 133 1.59 -2.31 -3.20
C ARG A 133 0.59 -1.69 -4.16
N VAL A 134 -0.41 -2.46 -4.55
CA VAL A 134 -1.58 -1.96 -5.26
C VAL A 134 -2.52 -1.30 -4.26
N GLY A 135 -2.81 -0.01 -4.46
CA GLY A 135 -3.63 0.77 -3.54
C GLY A 135 -4.91 1.27 -4.20
N ILE A 136 -6.04 0.74 -3.77
CA ILE A 136 -7.38 1.17 -4.18
C ILE A 136 -7.96 2.06 -3.09
N ASN A 137 -8.51 3.20 -3.47
CA ASN A 137 -9.24 4.08 -2.57
C ASN A 137 -10.62 4.40 -3.16
N ALA A 138 -11.65 4.42 -2.31
CA ALA A 138 -13.02 4.74 -2.73
C ALA A 138 -13.12 6.12 -3.41
N GLY A 139 -12.36 7.11 -2.91
CA GLY A 139 -12.34 8.47 -3.46
C GLY A 139 -11.66 8.61 -4.84
N SER A 140 -10.95 7.57 -5.31
CA SER A 140 -10.27 7.56 -6.61
C SER A 140 -10.66 6.35 -7.48
N LEU A 141 -11.90 5.89 -7.33
CA LEU A 141 -12.46 4.81 -8.14
C LEU A 141 -12.53 5.24 -9.62
N GLU A 142 -12.22 4.33 -10.54
CA GLU A 142 -12.21 4.58 -11.98
C GLU A 142 -13.60 4.98 -12.48
N ARG A 143 -13.65 5.98 -13.38
CA ARG A 143 -14.91 6.54 -13.91
C ARG A 143 -15.84 5.47 -14.50
N LYS A 144 -15.30 4.43 -15.13
CA LYS A 144 -16.12 3.32 -15.66
C LYS A 144 -16.88 2.58 -14.56
N LEU A 145 -16.24 2.38 -13.41
CA LEU A 145 -16.87 1.73 -12.27
C LEU A 145 -17.84 2.66 -11.56
N GLN A 146 -17.54 3.96 -11.48
CA GLN A 146 -18.49 4.95 -10.99
C GLN A 146 -19.78 4.97 -11.82
N VAL A 147 -19.67 4.92 -13.15
CA VAL A 147 -20.84 4.85 -14.04
C VAL A 147 -21.60 3.54 -13.85
N LYS A 148 -20.89 2.41 -13.67
CA LYS A 148 -21.51 1.09 -13.52
C LYS A 148 -22.22 0.90 -12.18
N TYR A 149 -21.65 1.42 -11.10
CA TYR A 149 -22.10 1.15 -9.73
C TYR A 149 -22.77 2.34 -9.04
N GLY A 150 -22.69 3.55 -9.62
CA GLY A 150 -23.11 4.78 -8.96
C GLY A 150 -22.14 5.17 -7.84
N GLU A 151 -22.62 5.14 -6.60
CA GLU A 151 -21.79 5.40 -5.41
C GLU A 151 -20.77 4.28 -5.16
N PRO A 152 -19.57 4.60 -4.62
CA PRO A 152 -18.59 3.59 -4.24
C PRO A 152 -19.19 2.58 -3.26
N ASN A 153 -19.17 1.32 -3.65
CA ASN A 153 -19.59 0.19 -2.83
C ASN A 153 -18.52 -0.92 -2.85
N SER A 154 -18.69 -1.92 -2.03
CA SER A 154 -17.68 -2.99 -1.87
C SER A 154 -17.45 -3.77 -3.16
N ASP A 155 -18.47 -3.97 -3.99
CA ASP A 155 -18.33 -4.69 -5.28
C ASP A 155 -17.54 -3.87 -6.28
N ALA A 156 -17.77 -2.55 -6.36
CA ALA A 156 -17.01 -1.65 -7.19
C ALA A 156 -15.53 -1.62 -6.80
N LEU A 157 -15.23 -1.56 -5.50
CA LEU A 157 -13.86 -1.55 -5.01
C LEU A 157 -13.14 -2.88 -5.25
N VAL A 158 -13.84 -4.00 -5.10
CA VAL A 158 -13.29 -5.34 -5.38
C VAL A 158 -13.08 -5.52 -6.88
N GLU A 159 -14.01 -5.08 -7.74
CA GLU A 159 -13.81 -5.14 -9.19
C GLU A 159 -12.61 -4.29 -9.64
N SER A 160 -12.46 -3.07 -9.11
CA SER A 160 -11.28 -2.24 -9.34
C SER A 160 -9.99 -2.98 -8.95
N ALA A 161 -9.96 -3.55 -7.74
CA ALA A 161 -8.82 -4.31 -7.26
C ALA A 161 -8.48 -5.49 -8.18
N MET A 162 -9.49 -6.28 -8.59
CA MET A 162 -9.29 -7.43 -9.47
C MET A 162 -8.79 -7.03 -10.86
N ASN A 163 -9.29 -5.92 -11.41
CA ASN A 163 -8.81 -5.39 -12.70
C ASN A 163 -7.31 -5.09 -12.64
N HIS A 164 -6.83 -4.44 -11.58
CA HIS A 164 -5.41 -4.14 -11.41
C HIS A 164 -4.56 -5.37 -11.11
N ILE A 165 -5.06 -6.30 -10.32
CA ILE A 165 -4.40 -7.58 -10.06
C ILE A 165 -4.24 -8.38 -11.35
N ASN A 166 -5.27 -8.42 -12.20
CA ASN A 166 -5.21 -9.11 -13.47
C ASN A 166 -4.14 -8.55 -14.41
N ILE A 167 -3.88 -7.23 -14.37
CA ILE A 167 -2.77 -6.63 -15.11
C ILE A 167 -1.43 -7.16 -14.58
N LEU A 168 -1.21 -7.19 -13.26
CA LEU A 168 0.04 -7.71 -12.69
C LEU A 168 0.22 -9.19 -13.06
N LYS A 169 -0.84 -10.01 -12.93
CA LYS A 169 -0.82 -11.43 -13.28
C LYS A 169 -0.56 -11.68 -14.77
N LYS A 170 -1.12 -10.86 -15.66
CA LYS A 170 -0.86 -10.90 -17.11
C LYS A 170 0.63 -10.79 -17.42
N TYR A 171 1.37 -10.02 -16.64
CA TYR A 171 2.82 -9.90 -16.75
C TYR A 171 3.59 -10.83 -15.80
N ASN A 172 2.95 -11.87 -15.25
CA ASN A 172 3.55 -12.83 -14.32
C ASN A 172 4.24 -12.15 -13.11
N PHE A 173 3.61 -11.13 -12.53
CA PHE A 173 4.09 -10.46 -11.34
C PHE A 173 3.23 -10.83 -10.14
N GLU A 174 3.81 -11.55 -9.19
CA GLU A 174 3.11 -12.09 -8.02
C GLU A 174 3.60 -11.49 -6.70
N ASP A 175 4.71 -10.73 -6.74
CA ASP A 175 5.31 -10.11 -5.55
C ASP A 175 4.63 -8.78 -5.22
N PHE A 176 3.37 -8.86 -4.82
CA PHE A 176 2.59 -7.68 -4.47
C PHE A 176 1.71 -7.89 -3.25
N LYS A 177 1.35 -6.78 -2.60
CA LYS A 177 0.31 -6.69 -1.58
C LYS A 177 -0.78 -5.71 -2.01
N LEU A 178 -1.98 -5.88 -1.47
CA LEU A 178 -3.14 -5.08 -1.83
C LEU A 178 -3.66 -4.27 -0.65
N SER A 179 -4.07 -3.04 -0.90
CA SER A 179 -4.87 -2.24 0.03
C SER A 179 -6.13 -1.73 -0.65
N ILE A 180 -7.28 -1.87 0.05
CA ILE A 180 -8.56 -1.27 -0.34
C ILE A 180 -9.03 -0.42 0.82
N LYS A 181 -9.12 0.89 0.62
CA LYS A 181 -9.41 1.84 1.69
C LYS A 181 -10.58 2.75 1.35
N ALA A 182 -11.41 3.00 2.34
CA ALA A 182 -12.45 4.02 2.32
C ALA A 182 -12.46 4.77 3.65
N SER A 183 -13.13 5.91 3.72
CA SER A 183 -13.39 6.64 4.96
C SER A 183 -14.52 6.00 5.78
N ASP A 184 -15.39 5.24 5.12
CA ASP A 184 -16.41 4.42 5.74
C ASP A 184 -15.83 3.09 6.23
N VAL A 185 -16.02 2.80 7.52
CA VAL A 185 -15.47 1.62 8.19
C VAL A 185 -16.14 0.34 7.67
N HIS A 186 -17.47 0.34 7.52
CA HIS A 186 -18.22 -0.84 7.07
C HIS A 186 -17.89 -1.18 5.62
N LEU A 187 -17.84 -0.19 4.75
CA LEU A 187 -17.44 -0.37 3.36
C LEU A 187 -16.03 -0.98 3.26
N THR A 188 -15.09 -0.48 4.07
CA THR A 188 -13.73 -1.01 4.11
C THR A 188 -13.72 -2.47 4.57
N ILE A 189 -14.39 -2.80 5.68
CA ILE A 189 -14.47 -4.16 6.23
C ILE A 189 -15.08 -5.12 5.20
N GLU A 190 -16.19 -4.74 4.58
CA GLU A 190 -16.88 -5.57 3.58
C GLU A 190 -15.99 -5.82 2.36
N SER A 191 -15.32 -4.78 1.84
CA SER A 191 -14.39 -4.89 0.73
C SER A 191 -13.24 -5.86 1.02
N TYR A 192 -12.62 -5.78 2.21
CA TYR A 192 -11.57 -6.70 2.62
C TYR A 192 -12.09 -8.14 2.80
N LYS A 193 -13.28 -8.32 3.37
CA LYS A 193 -13.90 -9.64 3.49
C LYS A 193 -14.19 -10.28 2.13
N LYS A 194 -14.62 -9.50 1.14
CA LYS A 194 -14.86 -9.98 -0.22
C LYS A 194 -13.54 -10.34 -0.93
N ILE A 195 -12.59 -9.41 -0.97
CA ILE A 195 -11.33 -9.62 -1.70
C ILE A 195 -10.46 -10.73 -1.08
N SER A 196 -10.52 -10.91 0.24
CA SER A 196 -9.77 -11.96 0.94
C SER A 196 -10.11 -13.38 0.49
N LYS A 197 -11.27 -13.59 -0.12
CA LYS A 197 -11.73 -14.87 -0.66
C LYS A 197 -11.27 -15.12 -2.10
N LEU A 198 -10.80 -14.07 -2.78
CA LEU A 198 -10.48 -14.09 -4.22
C LEU A 198 -8.97 -14.16 -4.50
N ILE A 199 -8.14 -13.76 -3.54
CA ILE A 199 -6.69 -13.68 -3.71
C ILE A 199 -5.96 -14.28 -2.51
N ASP A 200 -4.73 -14.71 -2.73
CA ASP A 200 -3.83 -15.23 -1.70
C ASP A 200 -2.68 -14.26 -1.35
N GLN A 201 -2.62 -13.10 -1.99
CA GLN A 201 -1.64 -12.06 -1.67
C GLN A 201 -1.93 -11.42 -0.30
N PRO A 202 -0.90 -10.89 0.38
CA PRO A 202 -1.05 -10.17 1.64
C PRO A 202 -1.92 -8.93 1.49
N LEU A 203 -2.70 -8.63 2.52
CA LEU A 203 -3.55 -7.44 2.58
C LEU A 203 -2.90 -6.40 3.50
N HIS A 204 -2.87 -5.15 3.04
CA HIS A 204 -2.45 -3.99 3.81
C HIS A 204 -3.68 -3.26 4.30
N LEU A 205 -4.04 -3.47 5.55
CA LEU A 205 -5.26 -2.94 6.15
C LEU A 205 -5.12 -1.47 6.53
N GLY A 206 -6.22 -0.72 6.47
CA GLY A 206 -6.28 0.66 6.94
C GLY A 206 -7.57 1.36 6.55
N ILE A 207 -7.95 2.36 7.34
CA ILE A 207 -9.01 3.31 7.03
C ILE A 207 -8.34 4.58 6.51
N THR A 208 -8.83 5.14 5.41
CA THR A 208 -8.31 6.41 4.87
C THR A 208 -9.24 7.56 5.24
N GLU A 209 -8.69 8.78 5.34
CA GLU A 209 -9.48 9.98 5.65
C GLU A 209 -10.40 9.78 6.87
N ALA A 210 -9.86 9.11 7.89
CA ALA A 210 -10.65 8.70 9.05
C ALA A 210 -11.05 9.88 9.96
N GLY A 211 -10.45 11.05 9.77
CA GLY A 211 -10.71 12.25 10.57
C GLY A 211 -9.53 12.64 11.46
N GLY A 212 -9.75 13.57 12.37
CA GLY A 212 -8.73 14.05 13.31
C GLY A 212 -8.28 12.95 14.29
N PHE A 213 -7.27 13.25 15.10
CA PHE A 213 -6.58 12.28 15.96
C PHE A 213 -7.54 11.37 16.74
N ARG A 214 -8.53 11.92 17.46
CA ARG A 214 -9.44 11.11 18.28
C ARG A 214 -10.40 10.26 17.43
N SER A 215 -11.15 10.89 16.52
CA SER A 215 -12.14 10.19 15.69
C SER A 215 -11.49 9.22 14.70
N GLY A 216 -10.35 9.61 14.14
CA GLY A 216 -9.58 8.75 13.24
C GLY A 216 -9.00 7.52 13.92
N THR A 217 -8.52 7.66 15.18
CA THR A 217 -8.06 6.53 15.98
C THR A 217 -9.19 5.54 16.25
N VAL A 218 -10.37 6.04 16.65
CA VAL A 218 -11.54 5.17 16.92
C VAL A 218 -11.96 4.43 15.64
N LYS A 219 -12.14 5.14 14.53
CA LYS A 219 -12.50 4.49 13.24
C LYS A 219 -11.48 3.46 12.80
N SER A 220 -10.19 3.79 12.91
CA SER A 220 -9.11 2.87 12.54
C SER A 220 -9.10 1.63 13.45
N ALA A 221 -9.26 1.82 14.76
CA ALA A 221 -9.35 0.71 15.71
C ALA A 221 -10.55 -0.21 15.42
N MET A 222 -11.73 0.36 15.12
CA MET A 222 -12.92 -0.42 14.73
C MET A 222 -12.67 -1.22 13.45
N GLY A 223 -12.15 -0.57 12.42
CA GLY A 223 -11.88 -1.22 11.12
C GLY A 223 -10.82 -2.30 11.20
N LEU A 224 -9.67 -2.00 11.79
CA LEU A 224 -8.56 -2.95 11.92
C LEU A 224 -8.89 -4.09 12.89
N GLY A 225 -9.54 -3.77 14.02
CA GLY A 225 -9.95 -4.77 15.02
C GLY A 225 -10.99 -5.75 14.50
N SER A 226 -11.82 -5.34 13.54
CA SER A 226 -12.82 -6.23 12.91
C SER A 226 -12.22 -7.14 11.85
N LEU A 227 -11.06 -6.80 11.31
CA LEU A 227 -10.37 -7.52 10.23
C LEU A 227 -9.28 -8.43 10.77
#